data_f2d55a042849f30b8b3266a0f11ca370
#
_entry.id   f2d55a042849f30b8b3266a0f11ca370
#
_cell.length_a   1.000
_cell.length_b   1.000
_cell.length_c   1.000
_cell.angle_alpha   90.00
_cell.angle_beta   90.00
_cell.angle_gamma   90.00
#
_symmetry.space_group_name_H-M   'P 1'
#
loop_
_entity.id
_entity.type
_entity.pdbx_description
1 polymer ?
#
loop_
_entity_poly.entity_id
_entity_poly.type
_entity_poly.pdbx_seq_one_letter_code
_entity_poly.pdbx_strand_id
1 'polypeptide(L)'
;MTTLAQELSKWIAPRLIRDDLIDRHAHAADAGFYFLLPQLVVFPETEEDICQLFSFSHTHKVPLTFRAAGTSLSGQSVTDGILVCIGRSFKKIEPIENGRYVRVEPGVIGAHVNHTLKKYGTKIGPDPASIGAAMLGGMLSNNSSGMCCGVAHNAYHTLQSMTLILTNGHRYNTAEQADYARFELQEPALFKGLLACRKRLLGETNLVELI
;
A
#
# COMPACT_ATOMS: atom_id res chain seq x y z
N MET A 1 -6.36 26.45 -21.33
CA MET A 1 -6.51 25.01 -20.99
C MET A 1 -6.28 24.86 -19.49
N THR A 2 -7.18 24.21 -18.78
CA THR A 2 -7.04 23.91 -17.35
C THR A 2 -5.90 22.90 -17.17
N THR A 3 -5.05 23.10 -16.16
CA THR A 3 -3.97 22.13 -15.86
C THR A 3 -4.52 20.89 -15.14
N LEU A 4 -3.80 19.77 -15.18
CA LEU A 4 -4.19 18.55 -14.46
C LEU A 4 -4.35 18.83 -12.94
N ALA A 5 -3.48 19.66 -12.37
CA ALA A 5 -3.57 20.09 -10.98
C ALA A 5 -4.87 20.86 -10.68
N GLN A 6 -5.26 21.77 -11.57
CA GLN A 6 -6.51 22.54 -11.46
C GLN A 6 -7.75 21.61 -11.59
N GLU A 7 -7.71 20.61 -12.44
CA GLU A 7 -8.79 19.61 -12.52
C GLU A 7 -8.87 18.77 -11.25
N LEU A 8 -7.73 18.26 -10.75
CA LEU A 8 -7.69 17.45 -9.54
C LEU A 8 -8.10 18.25 -8.29
N SER A 9 -7.84 19.55 -8.26
CA SER A 9 -8.22 20.43 -7.13
C SER A 9 -9.74 20.57 -6.93
N LYS A 10 -10.54 20.11 -7.89
CA LYS A 10 -12.00 20.04 -7.76
C LYS A 10 -12.47 18.78 -7.01
N TRP A 11 -11.58 17.81 -6.83
CA TRP A 11 -11.87 16.50 -6.21
C TRP A 11 -11.26 16.39 -4.82
N ILE A 12 -10.04 16.90 -4.62
CA ILE A 12 -9.34 16.90 -3.35
C ILE A 12 -8.80 18.28 -3.00
N ALA A 13 -8.47 18.51 -1.74
CA ALA A 13 -7.98 19.81 -1.30
C ALA A 13 -6.68 20.22 -2.02
N PRO A 14 -6.59 21.46 -2.56
CA PRO A 14 -5.42 21.92 -3.33
C PRO A 14 -4.09 21.79 -2.56
N ARG A 15 -4.11 21.94 -1.23
CA ARG A 15 -2.91 21.80 -0.38
C ARG A 15 -2.28 20.40 -0.41
N LEU A 16 -3.01 19.39 -0.87
CA LEU A 16 -2.53 18.01 -1.01
C LEU A 16 -1.79 17.76 -2.33
N ILE A 17 -1.90 18.69 -3.29
CA ILE A 17 -1.38 18.56 -4.65
C ILE A 17 -0.06 19.33 -4.76
N ARG A 18 0.93 18.74 -5.41
CA ARG A 18 2.19 19.38 -5.79
C ARG A 18 2.40 19.20 -7.29
N ASP A 19 2.46 20.31 -8.00
CA ASP A 19 2.69 20.36 -9.47
C ASP A 19 3.99 21.13 -9.82
N ASP A 20 4.64 21.72 -8.82
CA ASP A 20 5.90 22.40 -9.02
C ASP A 20 7.03 21.44 -9.38
N LEU A 21 7.98 21.94 -10.16
CA LEU A 21 9.05 21.13 -10.73
C LEU A 21 9.97 20.54 -9.65
N ILE A 22 10.15 21.23 -8.53
CA ILE A 22 11.04 20.80 -7.43
C ILE A 22 10.46 19.56 -6.77
N ASP A 23 9.19 19.59 -6.36
CA ASP A 23 8.51 18.47 -5.73
C ASP A 23 8.43 17.26 -6.67
N ARG A 24 8.14 17.49 -7.95
CA ARG A 24 8.09 16.44 -8.97
C ARG A 24 9.44 15.75 -9.16
N HIS A 25 10.54 16.50 -9.26
CA HIS A 25 11.89 15.94 -9.36
C HIS A 25 12.33 15.23 -8.08
N ALA A 26 12.01 15.77 -6.90
CA ALA A 26 12.32 15.15 -5.62
C ALA A 26 11.66 13.76 -5.46
N HIS A 27 10.59 13.48 -6.19
CA HIS A 27 9.86 12.22 -6.13
C HIS A 27 9.98 11.37 -7.41
N ALA A 28 10.82 11.76 -8.36
CA ALA A 28 10.97 11.09 -9.66
C ALA A 28 11.80 9.79 -9.62
N ALA A 29 12.52 9.54 -8.52
CA ALA A 29 13.33 8.34 -8.32
C ALA A 29 12.89 7.59 -7.05
N ASP A 30 13.12 6.29 -7.03
CA ASP A 30 13.08 5.46 -5.82
C ASP A 30 14.51 5.11 -5.36
N ALA A 31 14.70 4.03 -4.59
CA ALA A 31 16.03 3.59 -4.19
C ALA A 31 16.79 2.82 -5.30
N GLY A 32 16.14 2.58 -6.44
CA GLY A 32 16.73 1.98 -7.64
C GLY A 32 17.33 3.03 -8.58
N PHE A 33 17.60 2.62 -9.80
CA PHE A 33 18.15 3.48 -10.86
C PHE A 33 17.07 4.01 -11.83
N TYR A 34 15.82 3.70 -11.58
CA TYR A 34 14.70 4.16 -12.40
C TYR A 34 14.37 5.63 -12.08
N PHE A 35 14.06 6.36 -13.13
CA PHE A 35 13.66 7.76 -13.04
C PHE A 35 12.47 8.01 -13.98
N LEU A 36 11.32 8.39 -13.40
CA LEU A 36 10.14 8.84 -14.14
C LEU A 36 9.59 10.09 -13.45
N LEU A 37 9.50 11.19 -14.20
CA LEU A 37 9.02 12.45 -13.66
C LEU A 37 7.48 12.42 -13.59
N PRO A 38 6.87 12.40 -12.39
CA PRO A 38 5.42 12.39 -12.26
C PRO A 38 4.81 13.70 -12.77
N GLN A 39 3.58 13.65 -13.28
CA GLN A 39 2.82 14.85 -13.63
C GLN A 39 2.43 15.63 -12.39
N LEU A 40 2.03 14.93 -11.34
CA LEU A 40 1.67 15.48 -10.02
C LEU A 40 2.19 14.56 -8.92
N VAL A 41 2.51 15.14 -7.75
CA VAL A 41 2.70 14.41 -6.50
C VAL A 41 1.57 14.80 -5.55
N VAL A 42 0.91 13.80 -4.95
CA VAL A 42 -0.24 14.00 -4.08
C VAL A 42 0.02 13.35 -2.72
N PHE A 43 -0.36 14.05 -1.65
CA PHE A 43 -0.22 13.60 -0.26
C PHE A 43 -1.60 13.47 0.39
N PRO A 44 -2.35 12.39 0.14
CA PRO A 44 -3.68 12.21 0.72
C PRO A 44 -3.61 12.12 2.24
N GLU A 45 -4.65 12.60 2.91
CA GLU A 45 -4.75 12.61 4.37
C GLU A 45 -5.81 11.64 4.88
N THR A 46 -6.76 11.28 4.03
CA THR A 46 -7.91 10.44 4.38
C THR A 46 -8.14 9.32 3.38
N GLU A 47 -8.89 8.28 3.79
CA GLU A 47 -9.36 7.22 2.88
C GLU A 47 -10.26 7.82 1.77
N GLU A 48 -11.02 8.88 2.08
CA GLU A 48 -11.86 9.56 1.10
C GLU A 48 -11.02 10.22 0.00
N ASP A 49 -9.89 10.85 0.33
CA ASP A 49 -8.97 11.39 -0.69
C ASP A 49 -8.49 10.28 -1.63
N ILE A 50 -8.24 9.07 -1.11
CA ILE A 50 -7.86 7.90 -1.92
C ILE A 50 -8.99 7.51 -2.88
N CYS A 51 -10.24 7.46 -2.40
CA CYS A 51 -11.40 7.15 -3.24
C CYS A 51 -11.60 8.19 -4.34
N GLN A 52 -11.43 9.48 -4.02
CA GLN A 52 -11.52 10.56 -5.00
C GLN A 52 -10.39 10.49 -6.04
N LEU A 53 -9.17 10.11 -5.64
CA LEU A 53 -8.05 9.88 -6.56
C LEU A 53 -8.34 8.73 -7.53
N PHE A 54 -8.92 7.61 -7.08
CA PHE A 54 -9.34 6.53 -7.97
C PHE A 54 -10.39 6.99 -8.97
N SER A 55 -11.42 7.70 -8.49
CA SER A 55 -12.49 8.23 -9.34
C SER A 55 -11.95 9.22 -10.38
N PHE A 56 -11.06 10.12 -9.96
CA PHE A 56 -10.36 11.06 -10.84
C PHE A 56 -9.55 10.33 -11.92
N SER A 57 -8.73 9.34 -11.52
CA SER A 57 -7.92 8.53 -12.42
C SER A 57 -8.78 7.84 -13.49
N HIS A 58 -9.89 7.24 -13.09
CA HIS A 58 -10.82 6.60 -14.00
C HIS A 58 -11.45 7.58 -15.00
N THR A 59 -11.83 8.76 -14.52
CA THR A 59 -12.48 9.80 -15.34
C THR A 59 -11.51 10.42 -16.34
N HIS A 60 -10.31 10.77 -15.90
CA HIS A 60 -9.31 11.48 -16.69
C HIS A 60 -8.32 10.56 -17.41
N LYS A 61 -8.38 9.23 -17.19
CA LYS A 61 -7.48 8.22 -17.78
C LYS A 61 -6.00 8.50 -17.46
N VAL A 62 -5.72 8.98 -16.25
CA VAL A 62 -4.36 9.24 -15.77
C VAL A 62 -3.97 8.15 -14.76
N PRO A 63 -2.84 7.44 -14.96
CA PRO A 63 -2.44 6.38 -14.05
C PRO A 63 -2.06 6.93 -12.68
N LEU A 64 -2.39 6.15 -11.62
CA LEU A 64 -1.96 6.38 -10.25
C LEU A 64 -0.89 5.36 -9.87
N THR A 65 0.15 5.83 -9.19
CA THR A 65 1.13 4.97 -8.54
C THR A 65 1.23 5.35 -7.07
N PHE A 66 0.99 4.39 -6.18
CA PHE A 66 1.14 4.61 -4.74
C PHE A 66 2.60 4.45 -4.31
N ARG A 67 3.05 5.39 -3.47
CA ARG A 67 4.38 5.39 -2.88
C ARG A 67 4.29 5.47 -1.37
N ALA A 68 4.87 4.50 -0.69
CA ALA A 68 5.13 4.55 0.74
C ALA A 68 6.45 5.31 1.01
N ALA A 69 7.53 4.60 1.32
CA ALA A 69 8.84 5.22 1.54
C ALA A 69 9.70 5.38 0.26
N GLY A 70 9.36 4.68 -0.82
CA GLY A 70 10.16 4.67 -2.04
C GLY A 70 11.48 3.89 -1.90
N THR A 71 11.52 2.88 -1.03
CA THR A 71 12.70 2.00 -0.82
C THR A 71 12.79 0.86 -1.82
N SER A 72 11.93 0.83 -2.83
CA SER A 72 11.96 -0.13 -3.93
C SER A 72 13.24 0.01 -4.76
N LEU A 73 13.75 -1.13 -5.26
CA LEU A 73 14.91 -1.20 -6.16
C LEU A 73 14.51 -1.49 -7.62
N SER A 74 13.22 -1.72 -7.87
CA SER A 74 12.71 -2.20 -9.16
C SER A 74 11.71 -1.24 -9.82
N GLY A 75 11.68 0.02 -9.41
CA GLY A 75 10.86 1.06 -10.03
C GLY A 75 9.36 0.98 -9.72
N GLN A 76 8.92 0.22 -8.70
CA GLN A 76 7.49 0.10 -8.38
C GLN A 76 6.87 1.40 -7.87
N SER A 77 7.67 2.33 -7.37
CA SER A 77 7.21 3.57 -6.76
C SER A 77 7.56 4.82 -7.56
N VAL A 78 7.78 4.68 -8.87
CA VAL A 78 7.96 5.79 -9.82
C VAL A 78 6.90 5.73 -10.92
N THR A 79 6.57 6.88 -11.51
CA THR A 79 5.52 7.00 -12.54
C THR A 79 5.69 8.29 -13.33
N ASP A 80 5.16 8.30 -14.54
CA ASP A 80 4.91 9.49 -15.35
C ASP A 80 3.45 10.01 -15.23
N GLY A 81 2.63 9.35 -14.40
CA GLY A 81 1.27 9.75 -14.04
C GLY A 81 1.20 10.57 -12.75
N ILE A 82 0.24 10.26 -11.88
CA ILE A 82 0.09 10.86 -10.55
C ILE A 82 0.74 9.96 -9.50
N LEU A 83 1.72 10.48 -8.78
CA LEU A 83 2.38 9.79 -7.66
C LEU A 83 1.65 10.09 -6.35
N VAL A 84 1.11 9.07 -5.70
CA VAL A 84 0.34 9.18 -4.46
C VAL A 84 1.21 8.76 -3.27
N CYS A 85 1.69 9.73 -2.49
CA CYS A 85 2.59 9.53 -1.37
C CYS A 85 1.82 9.43 -0.04
N ILE A 86 1.71 8.24 0.53
CA ILE A 86 0.90 7.97 1.73
C ILE A 86 1.63 8.20 3.05
N GLY A 87 2.94 8.39 3.03
CA GLY A 87 3.79 8.38 4.23
C GLY A 87 3.65 9.57 5.18
N ARG A 88 2.86 10.61 4.84
CA ARG A 88 2.70 11.80 5.70
C ARG A 88 1.59 11.63 6.73
N SER A 89 0.48 11.00 6.40
CA SER A 89 -0.76 11.03 7.19
C SER A 89 -1.17 9.68 7.77
N PHE A 90 -0.92 8.58 7.11
CA PHE A 90 -1.31 7.22 7.54
C PHE A 90 -0.26 6.62 8.47
N LYS A 91 -0.22 7.07 9.76
CA LYS A 91 0.88 6.76 10.71
C LYS A 91 0.45 6.17 12.04
N LYS A 92 -0.80 5.72 12.16
CA LYS A 92 -1.30 5.17 13.42
C LYS A 92 -0.68 3.80 13.69
N ILE A 93 -0.29 3.57 14.96
CA ILE A 93 0.20 2.28 15.48
C ILE A 93 -0.63 1.97 16.73
N GLU A 94 -1.25 0.81 16.76
CA GLU A 94 -2.12 0.37 17.86
C GLU A 94 -1.76 -1.08 18.24
N PRO A 95 -0.98 -1.30 19.32
CA PRO A 95 -0.75 -2.63 19.86
C PRO A 95 -2.03 -3.23 20.44
N ILE A 96 -2.27 -4.50 20.16
CA ILE A 96 -3.45 -5.26 20.57
C ILE A 96 -2.99 -6.49 21.35
N GLU A 97 -3.77 -6.94 22.35
CA GLU A 97 -3.46 -8.12 23.18
C GLU A 97 -2.04 -8.12 23.73
N ASN A 98 -1.65 -7.04 24.41
CA ASN A 98 -0.31 -6.89 25.00
C ASN A 98 0.82 -7.10 23.96
N GLY A 99 0.65 -6.59 22.75
CA GLY A 99 1.65 -6.65 21.69
C GLY A 99 1.72 -7.98 20.95
N ARG A 100 0.77 -8.90 21.17
CA ARG A 100 0.64 -10.11 20.35
C ARG A 100 0.29 -9.78 18.90
N TYR A 101 -0.55 -8.77 18.73
CA TYR A 101 -0.87 -8.18 17.41
C TYR A 101 -0.61 -6.67 17.44
N VAL A 102 -0.47 -6.09 16.26
CA VAL A 102 -0.40 -4.65 16.09
C VAL A 102 -1.19 -4.24 14.85
N ARG A 103 -2.12 -3.29 15.03
CA ARG A 103 -2.77 -2.64 13.90
C ARG A 103 -1.94 -1.43 13.49
N VAL A 104 -1.62 -1.33 12.20
CA VAL A 104 -0.78 -0.26 11.68
C VAL A 104 -1.36 0.31 10.40
N GLU A 105 -1.20 1.60 10.20
CA GLU A 105 -1.49 2.24 8.93
C GLU A 105 -0.31 2.12 7.96
N PRO A 106 -0.54 2.17 6.63
CA PRO A 106 0.46 1.84 5.63
C PRO A 106 1.67 2.78 5.56
N GLY A 107 1.56 4.02 6.06
CA GLY A 107 2.65 5.01 6.11
C GLY A 107 3.57 4.89 7.31
N VAL A 108 3.40 3.87 8.16
CA VAL A 108 4.24 3.65 9.34
C VAL A 108 5.55 2.95 8.95
N ILE A 109 6.67 3.47 9.45
CA ILE A 109 8.00 2.85 9.27
C ILE A 109 8.12 1.60 10.17
N GLY A 110 8.64 0.49 9.62
CA GLY A 110 8.75 -0.78 10.33
C GLY A 110 9.52 -0.70 11.65
N ALA A 111 10.63 0.05 11.69
CA ALA A 111 11.39 0.29 12.91
C ALA A 111 10.58 0.99 14.01
N HIS A 112 9.66 1.89 13.66
CA HIS A 112 8.78 2.56 14.63
C HIS A 112 7.78 1.59 15.25
N VAL A 113 7.27 0.63 14.47
CA VAL A 113 6.42 -0.46 15.00
C VAL A 113 7.21 -1.28 16.02
N ASN A 114 8.43 -1.71 15.67
CA ASN A 114 9.30 -2.48 16.57
C ASN A 114 9.64 -1.70 17.83
N HIS A 115 9.91 -0.39 17.74
CA HIS A 115 10.12 0.46 18.90
C HIS A 115 8.88 0.49 19.82
N THR A 116 7.69 0.60 19.26
CA THR A 116 6.43 0.59 20.00
C THR A 116 6.18 -0.76 20.69
N LEU A 117 6.52 -1.87 20.01
CA LEU A 117 6.34 -3.23 20.53
C LEU A 117 7.39 -3.66 21.55
N LYS A 118 8.53 -2.97 21.63
CA LYS A 118 9.65 -3.31 22.52
C LYS A 118 9.23 -3.48 23.98
N LYS A 119 8.33 -2.65 24.49
CA LYS A 119 7.82 -2.74 25.89
C LYS A 119 7.05 -4.03 26.18
N TYR A 120 6.59 -4.74 25.14
CA TYR A 120 5.91 -6.03 25.26
C TYR A 120 6.85 -7.22 24.97
N GLY A 121 8.14 -6.95 24.67
CA GLY A 121 9.10 -8.00 24.31
C GLY A 121 8.88 -8.63 22.93
N THR A 122 8.12 -7.96 22.05
CA THR A 122 7.74 -8.46 20.72
C THR A 122 8.24 -7.54 19.62
N LYS A 123 8.23 -8.03 18.38
CA LYS A 123 8.51 -7.28 17.14
C LYS A 123 7.67 -7.84 15.99
N ILE A 124 7.56 -7.10 14.88
CA ILE A 124 6.97 -7.64 13.65
C ILE A 124 7.89 -8.70 13.04
N GLY A 125 7.29 -9.64 12.28
CA GLY A 125 8.03 -10.72 11.62
C GLY A 125 9.01 -10.24 10.56
N PRO A 126 8.58 -9.50 9.52
CA PRO A 126 9.46 -9.10 8.44
C PRO A 126 10.53 -8.11 8.92
N ASP A 127 11.79 -8.37 8.54
CA ASP A 127 12.96 -7.57 8.91
C ASP A 127 13.83 -7.20 7.69
N PRO A 128 13.27 -6.55 6.65
CA PRO A 128 14.07 -6.16 5.50
C PRO A 128 15.23 -5.24 5.91
N ALA A 129 16.33 -5.27 5.16
CA ALA A 129 17.49 -4.40 5.41
C ALA A 129 17.11 -2.90 5.49
N SER A 130 16.05 -2.51 4.78
CA SER A 130 15.49 -1.16 4.78
C SER A 130 14.49 -0.88 5.92
N ILE A 131 14.34 -1.73 6.93
CA ILE A 131 13.31 -1.60 7.99
C ILE A 131 13.32 -0.23 8.69
N GLY A 132 14.48 0.42 8.74
CA GLY A 132 14.64 1.78 9.28
C GLY A 132 13.98 2.89 8.45
N ALA A 133 13.62 2.62 7.21
CA ALA A 133 13.00 3.56 6.28
C ALA A 133 11.73 3.00 5.63
N ALA A 134 11.67 1.69 5.36
CA ALA A 134 10.55 1.05 4.71
C ALA A 134 9.26 1.17 5.52
N MET A 135 8.16 1.49 4.84
CA MET A 135 6.82 1.62 5.44
C MET A 135 6.00 0.34 5.23
N LEU A 136 5.08 0.07 6.17
CA LEU A 136 4.29 -1.18 6.21
C LEU A 136 3.50 -1.42 4.94
N GLY A 137 2.93 -0.39 4.32
CA GLY A 137 2.19 -0.53 3.05
C GLY A 137 3.08 -1.08 1.93
N GLY A 138 4.31 -0.58 1.79
CA GLY A 138 5.29 -1.12 0.83
C GLY A 138 5.76 -2.52 1.19
N MET A 139 6.01 -2.77 2.48
CA MET A 139 6.43 -4.09 2.98
C MET A 139 5.38 -5.17 2.70
N LEU A 140 4.09 -4.86 2.88
CA LEU A 140 2.99 -5.77 2.56
C LEU A 140 2.78 -5.94 1.06
N SER A 141 2.95 -4.88 0.26
CA SER A 141 2.74 -4.95 -1.19
C SER A 141 3.69 -5.91 -1.90
N ASN A 142 4.93 -6.07 -1.41
CA ASN A 142 5.95 -6.92 -2.02
C ASN A 142 6.29 -8.17 -1.20
N ASN A 143 5.49 -8.51 -0.19
CA ASN A 143 5.77 -9.62 0.72
C ASN A 143 7.18 -9.54 1.32
N SER A 144 7.53 -8.40 1.91
CA SER A 144 8.86 -8.20 2.48
C SER A 144 9.23 -9.31 3.47
N SER A 145 10.46 -9.76 3.34
CA SER A 145 11.10 -10.67 4.28
C SER A 145 12.40 -10.04 4.79
N GLY A 146 13.32 -10.83 5.29
CA GLY A 146 14.64 -10.39 5.71
C GLY A 146 15.46 -11.60 6.15
N MET A 147 16.71 -11.36 6.56
CA MET A 147 17.64 -12.43 6.87
C MET A 147 17.23 -13.24 8.11
N CYS A 148 16.61 -12.61 9.11
CA CYS A 148 16.21 -13.27 10.35
C CYS A 148 14.81 -13.87 10.30
N CYS A 149 13.90 -13.34 9.47
CA CYS A 149 12.52 -13.81 9.43
C CYS A 149 12.33 -15.05 8.55
N GLY A 150 13.20 -15.28 7.59
CA GLY A 150 13.04 -16.34 6.60
C GLY A 150 11.69 -16.25 5.87
N VAL A 151 11.19 -17.39 5.42
CA VAL A 151 9.87 -17.50 4.78
C VAL A 151 8.76 -17.50 5.84
N ALA A 152 8.99 -18.15 6.99
CA ALA A 152 7.98 -18.36 8.03
C ALA A 152 7.42 -17.06 8.66
N HIS A 153 8.21 -16.00 8.68
CA HIS A 153 7.84 -14.72 9.31
C HIS A 153 7.88 -13.54 8.35
N ASN A 154 7.74 -13.79 7.04
CA ASN A 154 7.61 -12.73 6.05
C ASN A 154 6.30 -11.95 6.23
N ALA A 155 6.11 -10.88 5.45
CA ALA A 155 4.96 -9.99 5.62
C ALA A 155 3.62 -10.72 5.46
N TYR A 156 3.48 -11.62 4.47
CA TYR A 156 2.21 -12.32 4.24
C TYR A 156 1.90 -13.37 5.31
N HIS A 157 2.91 -14.12 5.79
CA HIS A 157 2.69 -15.13 6.84
C HIS A 157 2.36 -14.53 8.20
N THR A 158 2.72 -13.27 8.44
CA THR A 158 2.43 -12.58 9.70
C THR A 158 1.24 -11.63 9.61
N LEU A 159 0.62 -11.49 8.42
CA LEU A 159 -0.57 -10.69 8.23
C LEU A 159 -1.81 -11.43 8.76
N GLN A 160 -2.43 -10.89 9.82
CA GLN A 160 -3.68 -11.43 10.37
C GLN A 160 -4.88 -11.01 9.54
N SER A 161 -4.97 -9.73 9.21
CA SER A 161 -6.05 -9.15 8.40
C SER A 161 -5.60 -7.81 7.83
N MET A 162 -6.33 -7.32 6.83
CA MET A 162 -6.14 -5.99 6.28
C MET A 162 -7.45 -5.35 5.87
N THR A 163 -7.47 -4.02 5.91
CA THR A 163 -8.47 -3.22 5.22
C THR A 163 -7.90 -2.77 3.90
N LEU A 164 -8.63 -2.95 2.82
CA LEU A 164 -8.26 -2.55 1.48
C LEU A 164 -9.34 -1.67 0.85
N ILE A 165 -8.93 -0.76 -0.03
CA ILE A 165 -9.81 0.07 -0.84
C ILE A 165 -9.55 -0.32 -2.29
N LEU A 166 -10.58 -0.78 -2.99
CA LEU A 166 -10.50 -1.09 -4.41
C LEU A 166 -10.55 0.17 -5.27
N THR A 167 -10.15 0.03 -6.52
CA THR A 167 -10.11 1.16 -7.47
C THR A 167 -11.47 1.79 -7.79
N ASN A 168 -12.57 1.10 -7.45
CA ASN A 168 -13.93 1.64 -7.50
C ASN A 168 -14.36 2.37 -6.21
N GLY A 169 -13.45 2.50 -5.22
CA GLY A 169 -13.70 3.14 -3.93
C GLY A 169 -14.32 2.22 -2.87
N HIS A 170 -14.68 0.99 -3.20
CA HIS A 170 -15.21 0.07 -2.20
C HIS A 170 -14.15 -0.36 -1.19
N ARG A 171 -14.52 -0.34 0.08
CA ARG A 171 -13.68 -0.68 1.22
C ARG A 171 -14.08 -2.02 1.83
N TYR A 172 -13.12 -2.90 2.05
CA TYR A 172 -13.32 -4.22 2.65
C TYR A 172 -12.30 -4.50 3.73
N ASN A 173 -12.74 -5.15 4.82
CA ASN A 173 -11.87 -5.67 5.88
C ASN A 173 -11.87 -7.20 5.81
N THR A 174 -10.71 -7.81 5.63
CA THR A 174 -10.60 -9.26 5.47
C THR A 174 -10.89 -10.06 6.76
N ALA A 175 -10.98 -9.40 7.92
CA ALA A 175 -11.41 -10.03 9.17
C ALA A 175 -12.93 -10.13 9.30
N GLU A 176 -13.70 -9.36 8.53
CA GLU A 176 -15.14 -9.21 8.71
C GLU A 176 -15.91 -10.13 7.76
N GLN A 177 -16.64 -11.10 8.32
CA GLN A 177 -17.44 -12.04 7.51
C GLN A 177 -18.50 -11.29 6.67
N ALA A 178 -19.06 -10.19 7.19
CA ALA A 178 -20.01 -9.36 6.45
C ALA A 178 -19.35 -8.72 5.21
N ASP A 179 -18.09 -8.31 5.29
CA ASP A 179 -17.36 -7.74 4.18
C ASP A 179 -17.01 -8.78 3.12
N TYR A 180 -16.77 -10.03 3.51
CA TYR A 180 -16.58 -11.13 2.57
C TYR A 180 -17.85 -11.36 1.72
N ALA A 181 -19.02 -11.44 2.37
CA ALA A 181 -20.30 -11.60 1.66
C ALA A 181 -20.61 -10.38 0.75
N ARG A 182 -20.31 -9.18 1.23
CA ARG A 182 -20.47 -7.96 0.46
C ARG A 182 -19.54 -7.91 -0.75
N PHE A 183 -18.28 -8.36 -0.60
CA PHE A 183 -17.31 -8.46 -1.69
C PHE A 183 -17.78 -9.43 -2.78
N GLU A 184 -18.28 -10.62 -2.41
CA GLU A 184 -18.83 -11.58 -3.36
C GLU A 184 -20.00 -10.98 -4.18
N LEU A 185 -20.88 -10.23 -3.51
CA LEU A 185 -22.04 -9.61 -4.14
C LEU A 185 -21.69 -8.41 -5.02
N GLN A 186 -20.83 -7.53 -4.54
CA GLN A 186 -20.52 -6.25 -5.21
C GLN A 186 -19.41 -6.37 -6.27
N GLU A 187 -18.50 -7.35 -6.11
CA GLU A 187 -17.35 -7.57 -6.98
C GLU A 187 -17.34 -8.98 -7.61
N PRO A 188 -18.45 -9.45 -8.22
CA PRO A 188 -18.58 -10.85 -8.62
C PRO A 188 -17.55 -11.31 -9.66
N ALA A 189 -17.09 -10.43 -10.52
CA ALA A 189 -16.05 -10.76 -11.52
C ALA A 189 -14.68 -10.97 -10.84
N LEU A 190 -14.31 -10.06 -9.93
CA LEU A 190 -13.06 -10.15 -9.17
C LEU A 190 -13.08 -11.35 -8.23
N PHE A 191 -14.19 -11.58 -7.51
CA PHE A 191 -14.38 -12.72 -6.63
C PHE A 191 -14.20 -14.06 -7.38
N LYS A 192 -14.90 -14.24 -8.50
CA LYS A 192 -14.76 -15.45 -9.34
C LYS A 192 -13.34 -15.62 -9.89
N GLY A 193 -12.71 -14.53 -10.30
CA GLY A 193 -11.32 -14.53 -10.78
C GLY A 193 -10.33 -14.99 -9.70
N LEU A 194 -10.47 -14.51 -8.47
CA LEU A 194 -9.64 -14.92 -7.32
C LEU A 194 -9.84 -16.38 -6.97
N LEU A 195 -11.09 -16.87 -6.94
CA LEU A 195 -11.38 -18.30 -6.71
C LEU A 195 -10.80 -19.20 -7.81
N ALA A 196 -10.91 -18.79 -9.07
CA ALA A 196 -10.33 -19.54 -10.19
C ALA A 196 -8.79 -19.59 -10.09
N CYS A 197 -8.15 -18.47 -9.75
CA CYS A 197 -6.71 -18.39 -9.52
C CYS A 197 -6.28 -19.33 -8.37
N ARG A 198 -6.97 -19.23 -7.21
CA ARG A 198 -6.74 -20.13 -6.06
C ARG A 198 -6.88 -21.60 -6.45
N LYS A 199 -7.95 -21.98 -7.16
CA LYS A 199 -8.17 -23.35 -7.61
C LYS A 199 -7.03 -23.85 -8.51
N ARG A 200 -6.55 -23.01 -9.42
CA ARG A 200 -5.42 -23.34 -10.30
C ARG A 200 -4.15 -23.58 -9.50
N LEU A 201 -3.81 -22.68 -8.57
CA LEU A 201 -2.62 -22.82 -7.72
C LEU A 201 -2.66 -24.08 -6.87
N LEU A 202 -3.79 -24.39 -6.24
CA LEU A 202 -3.96 -25.60 -5.44
C LEU A 202 -3.95 -26.90 -6.27
N GLY A 203 -4.20 -26.81 -7.58
CA GLY A 203 -4.11 -27.93 -8.52
C GLY A 203 -2.68 -28.23 -9.00
N GLU A 204 -1.74 -27.29 -8.76
CA GLU A 204 -0.34 -27.43 -9.14
C GLU A 204 0.46 -27.97 -7.95
N THR A 205 0.51 -29.30 -7.81
CA THR A 205 1.10 -29.99 -6.64
C THR A 205 2.53 -29.53 -6.36
N ASN A 206 3.34 -29.34 -7.40
CA ASN A 206 4.72 -28.87 -7.27
C ASN A 206 4.86 -27.42 -6.74
N LEU A 207 3.85 -26.58 -6.94
CA LEU A 207 3.85 -25.19 -6.40
C LEU A 207 3.38 -25.18 -4.94
N VAL A 208 2.46 -26.06 -4.57
CA VAL A 208 1.94 -26.14 -3.19
C VAL A 208 3.01 -26.66 -2.23
N GLU A 209 3.91 -27.53 -2.69
CA GLU A 209 5.05 -28.03 -1.89
C GLU A 209 6.16 -26.98 -1.69
N LEU A 210 6.17 -25.91 -2.49
CA LEU A 210 7.17 -24.83 -2.42
C LEU A 210 6.71 -23.62 -1.60
N ILE A 211 5.45 -23.56 -1.17
CA ILE A 211 4.83 -22.48 -0.40
C ILE A 211 4.58 -22.92 1.04
#